data_d60fb9caa15509a9326b432b7c2f75a7
#
_entry.id   d60fb9caa15509a9326b432b7c2f75a7
#
_cell.length_a   1.000
_cell.length_b   1.000
_cell.length_c   1.000
_cell.angle_alpha   90.00
_cell.angle_beta   90.00
_cell.angle_gamma   90.00
#
_symmetry.space_group_name_H-M   'P 1'
#
loop_
_entity.id
_entity.type
_entity.pdbx_description
1 polymer ?
#
loop_
_entity_poly.entity_id
_entity_poly.type
_entity_poly.pdbx_seq_one_letter_code
_entity_poly.pdbx_strand_id
1 'polypeptide(L)'
;VTLKKDGSPRRIIDFKNLNNAIPRQTNITMSPFLCASACPTNKSKSILDAKDGYHSVELEEGESREVTEFLCEFGRYRCVGSGQGLICSGDAYTHRFDNITSKFQNVVRCVDDSLLWEDDLKSSFDSVCKYLSTCSKGGINFNRQKFVFAEDTVDYVGLTITRDEIRPSAAMTESIRNFPAPKNITHARAFFGLVEQVSFAFSKCE
;
A
#
# COMPACT_ATOMS: atom_id res chain seq x y z
N VAL A 1 -11.40 1.04 -18.26
CA VAL A 1 -11.26 -0.20 -17.46
C VAL A 1 -9.89 -0.78 -17.75
N THR A 2 -9.08 -1.05 -16.71
CA THR A 2 -7.84 -1.80 -16.82
C THR A 2 -8.04 -3.18 -16.20
N LEU A 3 -7.20 -4.15 -16.56
CA LEU A 3 -7.24 -5.48 -15.98
C LEU A 3 -6.23 -5.58 -14.83
N LYS A 4 -6.61 -6.27 -13.75
CA LYS A 4 -5.68 -6.71 -12.71
C LYS A 4 -4.83 -7.88 -13.23
N LYS A 5 -3.78 -8.28 -12.50
CA LYS A 5 -2.93 -9.42 -12.87
C LYS A 5 -3.70 -10.75 -12.99
N ASP A 6 -4.78 -10.89 -12.26
CA ASP A 6 -5.69 -12.06 -12.27
C ASP A 6 -6.73 -12.00 -13.41
N GLY A 7 -6.67 -11.01 -14.30
CA GLY A 7 -7.63 -10.80 -15.39
C GLY A 7 -8.94 -10.13 -14.97
N SER A 8 -9.18 -9.89 -13.69
CA SER A 8 -10.38 -9.22 -13.22
C SER A 8 -10.36 -7.73 -13.58
N PRO A 9 -11.52 -7.09 -13.88
CA PRO A 9 -11.56 -5.70 -14.25
C PRO A 9 -11.26 -4.79 -13.05
N ARG A 10 -10.42 -3.76 -13.30
CA ARG A 10 -10.24 -2.64 -12.38
C ARG A 10 -11.03 -1.46 -12.91
N ARG A 11 -12.00 -0.99 -12.16
CA ARG A 11 -12.72 0.24 -12.48
C ARG A 11 -11.83 1.44 -12.19
N ILE A 12 -11.68 2.31 -13.17
CA ILE A 12 -11.01 3.60 -13.03
C ILE A 12 -11.96 4.63 -13.57
N ILE A 13 -12.24 5.66 -12.79
CA ILE A 13 -13.03 6.82 -13.18
C ILE A 13 -12.02 7.95 -13.44
N ASP A 14 -12.22 8.69 -14.54
CA ASP A 14 -11.42 9.87 -14.82
C ASP A 14 -11.93 11.06 -13.99
N PHE A 15 -11.23 11.35 -12.92
CA PHE A 15 -11.49 12.49 -12.05
C PHE A 15 -10.63 13.72 -12.36
N LYS A 16 -10.03 13.82 -13.56
CA LYS A 16 -9.10 14.90 -13.90
C LYS A 16 -9.67 16.29 -13.61
N ASN A 17 -10.89 16.57 -14.03
CA ASN A 17 -11.54 17.87 -13.81
C ASN A 17 -11.83 18.11 -12.32
N LEU A 18 -12.31 17.11 -11.61
CA LEU A 18 -12.56 17.18 -10.18
C LEU A 18 -11.27 17.38 -9.38
N ASN A 19 -10.21 16.63 -9.73
CA ASN A 19 -8.90 16.75 -9.09
C ASN A 19 -8.26 18.15 -9.23
N ASN A 20 -8.60 18.89 -10.28
CA ASN A 20 -8.12 20.27 -10.46
C ASN A 20 -8.84 21.27 -9.54
N ALA A 21 -10.04 20.92 -9.05
CA ALA A 21 -10.87 21.78 -8.18
C ALA A 21 -10.72 21.44 -6.68
N ILE A 22 -10.22 20.24 -6.35
CA ILE A 22 -10.09 19.78 -4.98
C ILE A 22 -8.69 20.10 -4.44
N PRO A 23 -8.58 20.76 -3.26
CA PRO A 23 -7.30 20.93 -2.60
C PRO A 23 -6.74 19.59 -2.14
N ARG A 24 -5.47 19.33 -2.42
CA ARG A 24 -4.79 18.13 -1.95
C ARG A 24 -4.41 18.27 -0.49
N GLN A 25 -4.99 17.44 0.36
CA GLN A 25 -4.49 17.22 1.71
C GLN A 25 -3.35 16.20 1.60
N THR A 26 -2.15 16.57 2.04
CA THR A 26 -0.99 15.68 2.01
C THR A 26 -0.87 14.96 3.34
N ASN A 27 -0.89 13.62 3.31
CA ASN A 27 -0.48 12.81 4.46
C ASN A 27 0.93 12.26 4.21
N ILE A 28 1.77 12.29 5.24
CA ILE A 28 3.14 11.79 5.14
C ILE A 28 3.10 10.26 5.17
N THR A 29 3.49 9.65 4.07
CA THR A 29 3.67 8.19 3.98
C THR A 29 5.15 7.86 4.12
N MET A 30 5.49 6.93 5.01
CA MET A 30 6.86 6.45 5.16
C MET A 30 7.32 5.75 3.88
N SER A 31 8.60 5.91 3.53
CA SER A 31 9.17 5.17 2.40
C SER A 31 9.22 3.66 2.69
N PRO A 32 9.18 2.79 1.66
CA PRO A 32 9.30 1.33 1.83
C PRO A 32 10.52 0.93 2.67
N PHE A 33 11.66 1.56 2.44
CA PHE A 33 12.88 1.28 3.19
C PHE A 33 12.78 1.67 4.68
N LEU A 34 12.21 2.84 5.00
CA LEU A 34 11.98 3.26 6.39
C LEU A 34 11.01 2.32 7.09
N CYS A 35 9.95 1.88 6.40
CA CYS A 35 9.03 0.89 6.94
C CYS A 35 9.74 -0.44 7.24
N ALA A 36 10.53 -0.95 6.29
CA ALA A 36 11.28 -2.18 6.48
C ALA A 36 12.31 -2.06 7.62
N SER A 37 12.99 -0.91 7.71
CA SER A 37 14.02 -0.64 8.75
C SER A 37 13.44 -0.45 10.15
N ALA A 38 12.14 -0.20 10.28
CA ALA A 38 11.48 -0.13 11.58
C ALA A 38 11.34 -1.51 12.24
N CYS A 39 11.37 -2.59 11.44
CA CYS A 39 11.32 -3.95 11.96
C CYS A 39 12.69 -4.35 12.52
N PRO A 40 12.81 -4.65 13.83
CA PRO A 40 14.07 -5.11 14.40
C PRO A 40 14.52 -6.45 13.81
N THR A 41 15.82 -6.71 13.86
CA THR A 41 16.40 -8.03 13.53
C THR A 41 15.89 -9.12 14.46
N ASN A 42 15.98 -10.37 14.04
CA ASN A 42 15.61 -11.55 14.84
C ASN A 42 14.14 -11.64 15.30
N LYS A 43 13.22 -10.93 14.64
CA LYS A 43 11.79 -11.03 14.91
C LYS A 43 11.08 -11.91 13.88
N SER A 44 10.05 -12.62 14.33
CA SER A 44 9.07 -13.23 13.42
C SER A 44 8.17 -12.16 12.82
N LYS A 45 7.94 -12.23 11.53
CA LYS A 45 7.25 -11.19 10.75
C LYS A 45 5.96 -11.70 10.17
N SER A 46 4.92 -10.86 10.21
CA SER A 46 3.64 -11.12 9.58
C SER A 46 3.27 -9.97 8.65
N ILE A 47 2.75 -10.30 7.45
CA ILE A 47 2.33 -9.31 6.46
C ILE A 47 0.84 -9.43 6.20
N LEU A 48 0.17 -8.29 6.18
CA LEU A 48 -1.23 -8.17 5.82
C LEU A 48 -1.40 -7.08 4.75
N ASP A 49 -2.01 -7.47 3.61
CA ASP A 49 -2.32 -6.58 2.48
C ASP A 49 -3.80 -6.16 2.58
N ALA A 50 -4.07 -4.87 2.71
CA ALA A 50 -5.43 -4.37 2.81
C ALA A 50 -6.13 -4.43 1.45
N LYS A 51 -7.37 -4.91 1.46
CA LYS A 51 -8.19 -5.08 0.26
C LYS A 51 -9.16 -3.91 0.10
N ASP A 52 -9.21 -3.38 -1.14
CA ASP A 52 -10.16 -2.34 -1.55
C ASP A 52 -10.16 -1.09 -0.63
N GLY A 53 -8.96 -0.73 -0.12
CA GLY A 53 -8.77 0.28 0.93
C GLY A 53 -9.44 1.62 0.64
N TYR A 54 -9.27 2.18 -0.56
CA TYR A 54 -9.88 3.47 -0.90
C TYR A 54 -11.42 3.44 -0.86
N HIS A 55 -12.02 2.36 -1.33
CA HIS A 55 -13.48 2.20 -1.31
C HIS A 55 -14.06 2.06 0.11
N SER A 56 -13.24 1.75 1.11
CA SER A 56 -13.64 1.71 2.51
C SER A 56 -13.81 3.09 3.15
N VAL A 57 -13.33 4.15 2.49
CA VAL A 57 -13.50 5.53 2.93
C VAL A 57 -14.81 6.05 2.33
N GLU A 58 -15.84 6.18 3.14
CA GLU A 58 -17.14 6.69 2.68
C GLU A 58 -17.05 8.18 2.36
N LEU A 59 -17.69 8.58 1.26
CA LEU A 59 -17.91 9.97 0.92
C LEU A 59 -19.15 10.48 1.67
N GLU A 60 -19.06 11.70 2.18
CA GLU A 60 -20.21 12.38 2.80
C GLU A 60 -21.38 12.45 1.82
N GLU A 61 -22.59 12.28 2.34
CA GLU A 61 -23.79 12.36 1.52
C GLU A 61 -24.01 13.79 1.00
N GLY A 62 -24.68 13.89 -0.15
CA GLY A 62 -24.92 15.15 -0.83
C GLY A 62 -23.79 15.51 -1.80
N GLU A 63 -23.31 16.73 -1.75
CA GLU A 63 -22.40 17.33 -2.74
C GLU A 63 -21.14 16.50 -2.99
N SER A 64 -20.54 15.91 -1.94
CA SER A 64 -19.33 15.07 -2.06
C SER A 64 -19.55 13.81 -2.92
N ARG A 65 -20.76 13.23 -2.90
CA ARG A 65 -21.11 12.11 -3.78
C ARG A 65 -21.55 12.58 -5.15
N GLU A 66 -22.24 13.70 -5.26
CA GLU A 66 -22.73 14.25 -6.52
C GLU A 66 -21.59 14.61 -7.47
N VAL A 67 -20.51 15.23 -6.97
CA VAL A 67 -19.34 15.59 -7.78
C VAL A 67 -18.58 14.37 -8.33
N THR A 68 -18.85 13.16 -7.84
CA THR A 68 -18.27 11.91 -8.37
C THR A 68 -19.16 11.20 -9.39
N GLU A 69 -20.20 11.90 -9.89
CA GLU A 69 -21.16 11.32 -10.80
C GLU A 69 -20.56 10.97 -12.15
N PHE A 70 -20.92 9.80 -12.68
CA PHE A 70 -20.50 9.32 -13.98
C PHE A 70 -21.64 8.65 -14.73
N LEU A 71 -21.53 8.67 -16.08
CA LEU A 71 -22.48 8.02 -16.96
C LEU A 71 -21.91 6.71 -17.49
N CYS A 72 -22.76 5.71 -17.62
CA CYS A 72 -22.47 4.48 -18.34
C CYS A 72 -23.72 4.03 -19.10
N GLU A 73 -23.62 2.95 -19.86
CA GLU A 73 -24.74 2.40 -20.65
C GLU A 73 -25.97 2.00 -19.81
N PHE A 74 -25.79 1.77 -18.50
CA PHE A 74 -26.85 1.40 -17.56
C PHE A 74 -27.44 2.59 -16.82
N GLY A 75 -26.97 3.81 -17.08
CA GLY A 75 -27.48 5.03 -16.46
C GLY A 75 -26.42 5.88 -15.77
N ARG A 76 -26.90 6.71 -14.87
CA ARG A 76 -26.12 7.65 -14.08
C ARG A 76 -25.86 7.08 -12.69
N TYR A 77 -24.60 7.07 -12.29
CA TYR A 77 -24.13 6.53 -11.02
C TYR A 77 -23.22 7.52 -10.31
N ARG A 78 -23.08 7.38 -9.01
CA ARG A 78 -22.17 8.14 -8.16
C ARG A 78 -21.42 7.22 -7.19
N CYS A 79 -20.26 7.64 -6.74
CA CYS A 79 -19.48 6.89 -5.76
C CYS A 79 -20.08 7.06 -4.36
N VAL A 80 -20.20 5.98 -3.62
CA VAL A 80 -20.52 5.99 -2.18
C VAL A 80 -19.23 6.05 -1.38
N GLY A 81 -18.21 5.30 -1.80
CA GLY A 81 -16.88 5.33 -1.22
C GLY A 81 -15.89 6.06 -2.14
N SER A 82 -14.76 6.45 -1.59
CA SER A 82 -13.70 7.13 -2.31
C SER A 82 -13.20 6.28 -3.48
N GLY A 83 -13.12 6.86 -4.68
CA GLY A 83 -12.76 6.16 -5.90
C GLY A 83 -11.26 6.13 -6.15
N GLN A 84 -10.80 5.10 -6.89
CA GLN A 84 -9.45 5.12 -7.45
C GLN A 84 -9.35 6.20 -8.51
N GLY A 85 -8.32 7.06 -8.42
CA GLY A 85 -8.12 8.21 -9.33
C GLY A 85 -8.49 9.56 -8.72
N LEU A 86 -9.20 9.59 -7.60
CA LEU A 86 -9.44 10.82 -6.86
C LEU A 86 -8.18 11.18 -6.05
N ILE A 87 -7.71 12.42 -6.16
CA ILE A 87 -6.40 12.85 -5.63
C ILE A 87 -6.29 12.73 -4.11
N CYS A 88 -7.38 12.91 -3.37
CA CYS A 88 -7.43 12.83 -1.91
C CYS A 88 -7.66 11.41 -1.36
N SER A 89 -8.00 10.41 -2.21
CA SER A 89 -8.36 9.07 -1.74
C SER A 89 -7.24 8.38 -0.96
N GLY A 90 -6.01 8.50 -1.44
CA GLY A 90 -4.84 7.90 -0.79
C GLY A 90 -4.56 8.52 0.58
N ASP A 91 -4.58 9.84 0.65
CA ASP A 91 -4.31 10.58 1.89
C ASP A 91 -5.40 10.33 2.94
N ALA A 92 -6.67 10.37 2.55
CA ALA A 92 -7.81 10.10 3.43
C ALA A 92 -7.79 8.65 3.96
N TYR A 93 -7.50 7.68 3.11
CA TYR A 93 -7.37 6.27 3.50
C TYR A 93 -6.21 6.07 4.47
N THR A 94 -5.03 6.62 4.16
CA THR A 94 -3.84 6.52 5.01
C THR A 94 -4.10 7.12 6.38
N HIS A 95 -4.66 8.33 6.43
CA HIS A 95 -5.01 9.00 7.70
C HIS A 95 -6.00 8.17 8.54
N ARG A 96 -7.06 7.65 7.92
CA ARG A 96 -8.05 6.79 8.60
C ARG A 96 -7.40 5.52 9.15
N PHE A 97 -6.58 4.85 8.35
CA PHE A 97 -5.92 3.62 8.75
C PHE A 97 -4.91 3.85 9.89
N ASP A 98 -4.13 4.93 9.81
CA ASP A 98 -3.20 5.33 10.87
C ASP A 98 -3.92 5.55 12.20
N ASN A 99 -5.07 6.24 12.19
CA ASN A 99 -5.87 6.44 13.39
C ASN A 99 -6.37 5.12 13.99
N ILE A 100 -6.81 4.16 13.16
CA ILE A 100 -7.28 2.84 13.62
C ILE A 100 -6.13 2.06 14.26
N THR A 101 -4.91 2.15 13.71
CA THR A 101 -3.76 1.34 14.11
C THR A 101 -2.80 2.06 15.05
N SER A 102 -3.05 3.32 15.42
CA SER A 102 -2.17 4.17 16.25
C SER A 102 -1.75 3.58 17.60
N LYS A 103 -2.50 2.63 18.13
CA LYS A 103 -2.24 1.98 19.44
C LYS A 103 -1.28 0.80 19.36
N PHE A 104 -0.91 0.35 18.17
CA PHE A 104 0.00 -0.77 17.98
C PHE A 104 1.44 -0.25 17.90
N GLN A 105 2.35 -0.90 18.65
CA GLN A 105 3.76 -0.52 18.71
C GLN A 105 4.63 -1.31 17.74
N ASN A 106 4.37 -2.61 17.60
CA ASN A 106 5.15 -3.52 16.77
C ASN A 106 4.53 -3.67 15.37
N VAL A 107 4.16 -2.55 14.78
CA VAL A 107 3.57 -2.50 13.45
C VAL A 107 4.05 -1.28 12.69
N VAL A 108 4.28 -1.47 11.43
CA VAL A 108 4.51 -0.38 10.47
C VAL A 108 3.67 -0.63 9.23
N ARG A 109 3.33 0.42 8.55
CA ARG A 109 2.48 0.34 7.37
C ARG A 109 3.01 1.17 6.21
N CYS A 110 3.01 0.58 5.05
CA CYS A 110 3.27 1.27 3.79
C CYS A 110 2.02 1.21 2.91
N VAL A 111 1.21 2.24 2.95
CA VAL A 111 -0.09 2.38 2.27
C VAL A 111 -1.05 1.21 2.62
N ASP A 112 -1.12 0.17 1.79
CA ASP A 112 -2.02 -0.98 1.97
C ASP A 112 -1.35 -2.14 2.72
N ASP A 113 -0.03 -2.21 2.73
CA ASP A 113 0.75 -3.30 3.31
C ASP A 113 1.13 -3.00 4.77
N SER A 114 0.71 -3.87 5.69
CA SER A 114 1.07 -3.82 7.11
C SER A 114 2.09 -4.89 7.43
N LEU A 115 3.18 -4.51 8.11
CA LEU A 115 4.22 -5.40 8.62
C LEU A 115 4.15 -5.39 10.14
N LEU A 116 3.90 -6.56 10.74
CA LEU A 116 3.91 -6.79 12.18
C LEU A 116 5.11 -7.67 12.55
N TRP A 117 5.66 -7.48 13.74
CA TRP A 117 6.76 -8.33 14.23
C TRP A 117 6.63 -8.62 15.71
N GLU A 118 7.03 -9.84 16.10
CA GLU A 118 7.03 -10.31 17.48
C GLU A 118 8.20 -11.29 17.74
N ASP A 119 8.43 -11.61 19.01
CA ASP A 119 9.54 -12.47 19.44
C ASP A 119 9.28 -13.96 19.19
N ASP A 120 8.05 -14.39 19.31
CA ASP A 120 7.64 -15.78 19.25
C ASP A 120 6.29 -15.97 18.57
N LEU A 121 5.98 -17.24 18.27
CA LEU A 121 4.78 -17.61 17.52
C LEU A 121 3.48 -17.26 18.26
N LYS A 122 3.47 -17.37 19.60
CA LYS A 122 2.28 -17.08 20.39
C LYS A 122 1.98 -15.59 20.39
N SER A 123 3.01 -14.78 20.67
CA SER A 123 2.90 -13.31 20.62
C SER A 123 2.50 -12.84 19.21
N SER A 124 3.05 -13.45 18.16
CA SER A 124 2.67 -13.17 16.77
C SER A 124 1.19 -13.45 16.53
N PHE A 125 0.68 -14.59 17.02
CA PHE A 125 -0.73 -14.94 16.87
C PHE A 125 -1.65 -13.96 17.60
N ASP A 126 -1.35 -13.64 18.86
CA ASP A 126 -2.14 -12.72 19.67
C ASP A 126 -2.16 -11.30 19.07
N SER A 127 -0.99 -10.81 18.63
CA SER A 127 -0.85 -9.50 17.96
C SER A 127 -1.63 -9.44 16.66
N VAL A 128 -1.50 -10.45 15.81
CA VAL A 128 -2.22 -10.50 14.51
C VAL A 128 -3.74 -10.59 14.73
N CYS A 129 -4.21 -11.41 15.66
CA CYS A 129 -5.64 -11.51 15.98
C CYS A 129 -6.20 -10.16 16.48
N LYS A 130 -5.46 -9.49 17.38
CA LYS A 130 -5.84 -8.18 17.90
C LYS A 130 -5.86 -7.13 16.78
N TYR A 131 -4.84 -7.14 15.91
CA TYR A 131 -4.74 -6.23 14.76
C TYR A 131 -5.90 -6.43 13.79
N LEU A 132 -6.16 -7.66 13.37
CA LEU A 132 -7.27 -8.02 12.48
C LEU A 132 -8.63 -7.61 13.07
N SER A 133 -8.86 -7.90 14.37
CA SER A 133 -10.10 -7.52 15.06
C SER A 133 -10.29 -5.99 15.08
N THR A 134 -9.22 -5.24 15.36
CA THR A 134 -9.27 -3.78 15.43
C THR A 134 -9.53 -3.18 14.04
N CYS A 135 -8.82 -3.65 13.03
CA CYS A 135 -8.97 -3.22 11.65
C CYS A 135 -10.37 -3.55 11.10
N SER A 136 -10.88 -4.76 11.39
CA SER A 136 -12.25 -5.17 10.98
C SER A 136 -13.32 -4.28 11.59
N LYS A 137 -13.21 -3.94 12.88
CA LYS A 137 -14.10 -2.97 13.53
C LYS A 137 -14.01 -1.58 12.91
N GLY A 138 -12.85 -1.21 12.40
CA GLY A 138 -12.61 0.01 11.63
C GLY A 138 -13.01 -0.07 10.16
N GLY A 139 -13.58 -1.19 9.69
CA GLY A 139 -14.00 -1.37 8.29
C GLY A 139 -12.83 -1.67 7.33
N ILE A 140 -11.66 -2.03 7.82
CA ILE A 140 -10.51 -2.44 7.01
C ILE A 140 -10.52 -3.96 6.84
N ASN A 141 -10.50 -4.42 5.58
CA ASN A 141 -10.45 -5.83 5.22
C ASN A 141 -9.08 -6.18 4.62
N PHE A 142 -8.64 -7.41 4.84
CA PHE A 142 -7.36 -7.90 4.33
C PHE A 142 -7.52 -9.01 3.28
N ASN A 143 -6.54 -9.13 2.40
CA ASN A 143 -6.49 -10.17 1.40
C ASN A 143 -5.92 -11.46 2.01
N ARG A 144 -6.80 -12.46 2.20
CA ARG A 144 -6.41 -13.75 2.77
C ARG A 144 -5.31 -14.47 1.98
N GLN A 145 -5.28 -14.31 0.65
CA GLN A 145 -4.33 -15.02 -0.20
C GLN A 145 -2.90 -14.47 -0.11
N LYS A 146 -2.76 -13.22 0.34
CA LYS A 146 -1.47 -12.55 0.51
C LYS A 146 -0.99 -12.51 1.96
N PHE A 147 -1.77 -13.08 2.87
CA PHE A 147 -1.41 -13.11 4.28
C PHE A 147 -0.20 -14.01 4.51
N VAL A 148 0.83 -13.44 5.14
CA VAL A 148 2.03 -14.15 5.60
C VAL A 148 2.04 -14.10 7.12
N PHE A 149 2.31 -15.23 7.78
CA PHE A 149 2.23 -15.33 9.24
C PHE A 149 3.52 -15.86 9.85
N ALA A 150 4.10 -15.07 10.76
CA ALA A 150 5.20 -15.43 11.66
C ALA A 150 6.41 -16.06 10.95
N GLU A 151 6.80 -15.51 9.79
CA GLU A 151 7.95 -15.97 9.03
C GLU A 151 9.24 -15.21 9.41
N ASP A 152 10.38 -15.89 9.30
CA ASP A 152 11.69 -15.28 9.53
C ASP A 152 12.11 -14.36 8.37
N THR A 153 11.69 -14.72 7.16
CA THR A 153 12.00 -13.98 5.93
C THR A 153 10.74 -13.67 5.18
N VAL A 154 10.53 -12.41 4.86
CA VAL A 154 9.33 -11.94 4.16
C VAL A 154 9.67 -10.95 3.06
N ASP A 155 8.87 -10.95 2.00
CA ASP A 155 8.90 -9.92 0.98
C ASP A 155 7.88 -8.82 1.33
N TYR A 156 8.36 -7.59 1.50
CA TYR A 156 7.56 -6.44 1.90
C TYR A 156 7.88 -5.24 1.02
N VAL A 157 6.89 -4.74 0.28
CA VAL A 157 6.95 -3.54 -0.60
C VAL A 157 8.19 -3.48 -1.51
N GLY A 158 8.52 -4.62 -2.14
CA GLY A 158 9.68 -4.73 -3.05
C GLY A 158 11.01 -5.00 -2.37
N LEU A 159 11.04 -5.17 -1.05
CA LEU A 159 12.20 -5.53 -0.26
C LEU A 159 12.02 -6.90 0.37
N THR A 160 13.10 -7.64 0.54
CA THR A 160 13.15 -8.87 1.34
C THR A 160 13.77 -8.55 2.69
N ILE A 161 13.02 -8.79 3.76
CA ILE A 161 13.47 -8.60 5.15
C ILE A 161 13.77 -9.98 5.71
N THR A 162 15.04 -10.25 6.02
CA THR A 162 15.49 -11.50 6.65
C THR A 162 15.64 -11.29 8.17
N ARG A 163 16.28 -12.23 8.85
CA ARG A 163 16.68 -12.06 10.26
C ARG A 163 17.77 -11.01 10.44
N ASP A 164 18.67 -10.87 9.45
CA ASP A 164 19.92 -10.15 9.62
C ASP A 164 20.03 -8.91 8.73
N GLU A 165 19.30 -8.90 7.61
CA GLU A 165 19.44 -7.84 6.61
C GLU A 165 18.15 -7.49 5.88
N ILE A 166 18.15 -6.30 5.30
CA ILE A 166 17.14 -5.85 4.32
C ILE A 166 17.85 -5.76 2.97
N ARG A 167 17.25 -6.39 1.96
CA ARG A 167 17.78 -6.39 0.59
C ARG A 167 16.65 -6.18 -0.43
N PRO A 168 16.98 -5.75 -1.66
CA PRO A 168 15.99 -5.74 -2.73
C PRO A 168 15.42 -7.14 -2.95
N SER A 169 14.11 -7.25 -3.16
CA SER A 169 13.48 -8.53 -3.48
C SER A 169 13.95 -9.05 -4.84
N ALA A 170 13.85 -10.36 -5.05
CA ALA A 170 14.19 -10.97 -6.34
C ALA A 170 13.41 -10.33 -7.49
N ALA A 171 12.11 -10.07 -7.28
CA ALA A 171 11.25 -9.40 -8.27
C ALA A 171 11.72 -7.97 -8.59
N MET A 172 12.15 -7.21 -7.58
CA MET A 172 12.68 -5.86 -7.76
C MET A 172 14.00 -5.89 -8.55
N THR A 173 14.91 -6.78 -8.16
CA THR A 173 16.21 -6.97 -8.85
C THR A 173 16.01 -7.37 -10.31
N GLU A 174 15.08 -8.28 -10.58
CA GLU A 174 14.75 -8.70 -11.95
C GLU A 174 14.10 -7.56 -12.76
N SER A 175 13.23 -6.77 -12.15
CA SER A 175 12.62 -5.59 -12.78
C SER A 175 13.68 -4.56 -13.21
N ILE A 176 14.70 -4.33 -12.39
CA ILE A 176 15.82 -3.44 -12.73
C ILE A 176 16.66 -4.05 -13.86
N ARG A 177 17.01 -5.33 -13.76
CA ARG A 177 17.84 -6.03 -14.77
C ARG A 177 17.17 -6.05 -16.14
N ASN A 178 15.88 -6.27 -16.19
CA ASN A 178 15.09 -6.37 -17.42
C ASN A 178 14.54 -5.04 -17.89
N PHE A 179 14.90 -3.93 -17.23
CA PHE A 179 14.41 -2.62 -17.64
C PHE A 179 14.96 -2.25 -19.03
N PRO A 180 14.08 -1.92 -20.00
CA PRO A 180 14.54 -1.59 -21.35
C PRO A 180 15.34 -0.29 -21.36
N ALA A 181 16.31 -0.16 -22.27
CA ALA A 181 17.07 1.08 -22.44
C ALA A 181 16.13 2.28 -22.58
N PRO A 182 16.31 3.35 -21.77
CA PRO A 182 15.45 4.52 -21.80
C PRO A 182 15.47 5.21 -23.17
N LYS A 183 14.30 5.37 -23.79
CA LYS A 183 14.15 6.02 -25.11
C LYS A 183 13.78 7.51 -25.01
N ASN A 184 13.38 7.99 -23.86
CA ASN A 184 12.97 9.37 -23.59
C ASN A 184 13.17 9.71 -22.12
N ILE A 185 12.99 10.99 -21.77
CA ILE A 185 13.17 11.50 -20.40
C ILE A 185 12.23 10.82 -19.38
N THR A 186 11.01 10.46 -19.80
CA THR A 186 10.03 9.78 -18.95
C THR A 186 10.51 8.36 -18.59
N HIS A 187 11.04 7.62 -19.57
CA HIS A 187 11.64 6.30 -19.34
C HIS A 187 12.89 6.40 -18.43
N ALA A 188 13.73 7.42 -18.64
CA ALA A 188 14.90 7.65 -17.78
C ALA A 188 14.45 7.92 -16.33
N ARG A 189 13.47 8.81 -16.11
CA ARG A 189 12.93 9.08 -14.78
C ARG A 189 12.34 7.84 -14.12
N ALA A 190 11.62 7.01 -14.88
CA ALA A 190 11.07 5.75 -14.37
C ALA A 190 12.18 4.78 -13.93
N PHE A 191 13.25 4.65 -14.72
CA PHE A 191 14.41 3.83 -14.36
C PHE A 191 15.11 4.35 -13.10
N PHE A 192 15.42 5.65 -13.05
CA PHE A 192 16.05 6.24 -11.87
C PHE A 192 15.17 6.12 -10.62
N GLY A 193 13.86 6.32 -10.74
CA GLY A 193 12.94 6.10 -9.62
C GLY A 193 12.93 4.66 -9.11
N LEU A 194 13.10 3.67 -9.98
CA LEU A 194 13.21 2.26 -9.60
C LEU A 194 14.54 1.98 -8.89
N VAL A 195 15.66 2.52 -9.40
CA VAL A 195 16.98 2.38 -8.80
C VAL A 195 17.06 3.09 -7.44
N GLU A 196 16.46 4.27 -7.33
CA GLU A 196 16.43 5.05 -6.08
C GLU A 196 15.78 4.27 -4.92
N GLN A 197 14.74 3.47 -5.20
CA GLN A 197 14.10 2.63 -4.18
C GLN A 197 15.05 1.60 -3.55
N VAL A 198 16.13 1.24 -4.21
CA VAL A 198 17.12 0.26 -3.76
C VAL A 198 18.52 0.86 -3.56
N SER A 199 18.66 2.18 -3.60
CA SER A 199 19.93 2.91 -3.49
C SER A 199 20.69 2.56 -2.20
N PHE A 200 19.97 2.31 -1.10
CA PHE A 200 20.57 1.87 0.17
C PHE A 200 21.40 0.58 0.07
N ALA A 201 21.10 -0.29 -0.93
CA ALA A 201 21.85 -1.53 -1.13
C ALA A 201 23.20 -1.30 -1.82
N PHE A 202 23.38 -0.15 -2.48
CA PHE A 202 24.63 0.19 -3.20
C PHE A 202 25.64 0.91 -2.32
N SER A 203 25.23 1.54 -1.23
CA SER A 203 26.13 2.23 -0.30
C SER A 203 27.07 1.31 0.49
N LYS A 204 26.94 -0.01 0.34
CA LYS A 204 27.83 -1.02 0.95
C LYS A 204 28.86 -1.60 -0.04
N CYS A 205 28.98 -1.04 -1.24
CA CYS A 205 29.89 -1.51 -2.29
C CYS A 205 31.12 -0.60 -2.45
N GLU A 206 31.64 -0.03 -1.33
CA GLU A 206 32.96 0.59 -1.27
C GLU A 206 34.00 -0.38 -0.71
#